data_d7d74b45d6bc975ac37fa55e8d9c9fe3
#
_entry.id   d7d74b45d6bc975ac37fa55e8d9c9fe3
#
_cell.length_a   1.000
_cell.length_b   1.000
_cell.length_c   1.000
_cell.angle_alpha   90.00
_cell.angle_beta   90.00
_cell.angle_gamma   90.00
#
_symmetry.space_group_name_H-M   'P 1'
#
loop_
_entity.id
_entity.type
_entity.pdbx_description
1 polymer ?
#
loop_
_entity_poly.entity_id
_entity_poly.type
_entity_poly.pdbx_seq_one_letter_code
_entity_poly.pdbx_strand_id
1 'polypeptide(L)'
;MVAPDLGAVKLAEHYAALLGLPVAVVRKCRLTGATVAAEQLVGEVTGLAALVVDDMISTGGTVEAAVQLLLRRGAAPEVTVAATHGVFVGPAAARLGPLPIRRLLVTDSLPRAEPRLPGVTMVSVADLLADAIRRLHGGQQLDDLLVRS
;
A
#
# COMPACT_ATOMS: atom_id res chain seq x y z
N MET A 1 4.87 1.67 9.60
CA MET A 1 4.79 1.23 8.20
C MET A 1 4.36 -0.23 8.16
N VAL A 2 3.47 -0.63 7.24
CA VAL A 2 2.96 -2.00 7.17
C VAL A 2 3.05 -2.53 5.75
N ALA A 3 3.72 -3.69 5.59
CA ALA A 3 3.64 -4.51 4.39
C ALA A 3 2.41 -5.43 4.50
N PRO A 4 1.42 -5.34 3.61
CA PRO A 4 0.19 -6.13 3.70
C PRO A 4 0.39 -7.60 3.29
N ASP A 5 1.52 -7.92 2.67
CA ASP A 5 1.99 -9.28 2.39
C ASP A 5 3.52 -9.30 2.21
N LEU A 6 4.08 -10.47 1.90
CA LEU A 6 5.53 -10.64 1.73
C LEU A 6 6.08 -9.97 0.47
N GLY A 7 5.26 -9.75 -0.55
CA GLY A 7 5.65 -9.06 -1.79
C GLY A 7 5.96 -7.59 -1.56
N ALA A 8 5.25 -6.94 -0.64
CA ALA A 8 5.40 -5.53 -0.33
C ALA A 8 6.49 -5.22 0.72
N VAL A 9 7.22 -6.23 1.25
CA VAL A 9 8.18 -6.00 2.36
C VAL A 9 9.27 -5.02 1.97
N LYS A 10 9.93 -5.21 0.84
CA LYS A 10 11.00 -4.31 0.40
C LYS A 10 10.52 -2.87 0.20
N LEU A 11 9.30 -2.73 -0.35
CA LEU A 11 8.65 -1.42 -0.52
C LEU A 11 8.40 -0.76 0.83
N ALA A 12 7.84 -1.50 1.79
CA ALA A 12 7.56 -1.00 3.12
C ALA A 12 8.84 -0.63 3.90
N GLU A 13 9.88 -1.46 3.83
CA GLU A 13 11.18 -1.17 4.44
C GLU A 13 11.81 0.09 3.87
N HIS A 14 11.75 0.24 2.54
CA HIS A 14 12.28 1.42 1.86
C HIS A 14 11.58 2.71 2.32
N TYR A 15 10.26 2.76 2.29
CA TYR A 15 9.52 3.94 2.77
C TYR A 15 9.64 4.14 4.28
N ALA A 16 9.74 3.08 5.05
CA ALA A 16 9.96 3.16 6.49
C ALA A 16 11.30 3.83 6.82
N ALA A 17 12.36 3.47 6.08
CA ALA A 17 13.68 4.10 6.24
C ALA A 17 13.65 5.59 5.90
N LEU A 18 12.96 5.99 4.81
CA LEU A 18 12.80 7.40 4.41
C LEU A 18 12.02 8.23 5.43
N LEU A 19 11.03 7.62 6.09
CA LEU A 19 10.12 8.32 7.02
C LEU A 19 10.50 8.12 8.49
N GLY A 20 11.55 7.34 8.80
CA GLY A 20 11.95 7.04 10.18
C GLY A 20 10.89 6.23 10.95
N LEU A 21 10.18 5.32 10.28
CA LEU A 21 9.07 4.55 10.86
C LEU A 21 9.47 3.09 11.12
N PRO A 22 8.93 2.45 12.16
CA PRO A 22 9.06 1.01 12.34
C PRO A 22 8.26 0.26 11.26
N VAL A 23 8.66 -1.00 10.99
CA VAL A 23 8.00 -1.87 10.01
C VAL A 23 7.25 -2.98 10.70
N ALA A 24 6.05 -3.26 10.23
CA ALA A 24 5.31 -4.47 10.53
C ALA A 24 4.94 -5.19 9.23
N VAL A 25 4.87 -6.52 9.27
CA VAL A 25 4.64 -7.36 8.09
C VAL A 25 3.49 -8.33 8.35
N VAL A 26 2.53 -8.36 7.43
CA VAL A 26 1.48 -9.37 7.42
C VAL A 26 1.97 -10.59 6.64
N ARG A 27 1.92 -11.77 7.27
CA ARG A 27 2.30 -13.05 6.67
C ARG A 27 1.10 -13.97 6.62
N LYS A 28 0.86 -14.60 5.48
CA LYS A 28 -0.11 -15.70 5.35
C LYS A 28 0.61 -17.01 5.66
N CYS A 29 0.24 -17.66 6.77
CA CYS A 29 0.74 -18.98 7.12
C CYS A 29 -0.29 -20.03 6.71
N ARG A 30 0.08 -20.94 5.80
CA ARG A 30 -0.73 -22.13 5.52
C ARG A 30 -0.40 -23.17 6.59
N LEU A 31 -1.29 -23.39 7.53
CA LEU A 31 -1.20 -24.54 8.42
C LEU A 31 -1.68 -25.77 7.66
N THR A 32 -0.82 -26.81 7.67
CA THR A 32 -0.92 -28.10 6.99
C THR A 32 -2.32 -28.64 6.69
N GLY A 33 -2.55 -29.03 5.43
CA GLY A 33 -3.43 -30.13 5.00
C GLY A 33 -4.92 -29.90 4.88
N ALA A 34 -5.52 -28.98 5.60
CA ALA A 34 -6.94 -28.63 5.50
C ALA A 34 -7.15 -27.18 5.95
N THR A 35 -7.10 -26.27 5.02
CA THR A 35 -7.88 -25.03 4.95
C THR A 35 -8.01 -24.15 6.22
N VAL A 36 -6.95 -23.59 6.76
CA VAL A 36 -7.06 -22.27 7.43
C VAL A 36 -5.77 -21.51 7.13
N ALA A 37 -5.85 -20.50 6.27
CA ALA A 37 -4.79 -19.53 6.14
C ALA A 37 -4.82 -18.64 7.38
N ALA A 38 -3.98 -18.94 8.36
CA ALA A 38 -3.77 -18.03 9.49
C ALA A 38 -2.92 -16.85 9.01
N GLU A 39 -3.39 -15.64 9.31
CA GLU A 39 -2.60 -14.43 9.10
C GLU A 39 -1.82 -14.11 10.36
N GLN A 40 -0.53 -13.93 10.23
CA GLN A 40 0.38 -13.54 11.31
C GLN A 40 0.90 -12.13 11.07
N LEU A 41 0.90 -11.31 12.12
CA LEU A 41 1.56 -10.01 12.10
C LEU A 41 2.91 -10.14 12.81
N VAL A 42 3.96 -9.68 12.15
CA VAL A 42 5.31 -9.53 12.70
C VAL A 42 5.59 -8.04 12.84
N GLY A 43 5.96 -7.59 14.03
CA GLY A 43 6.13 -6.18 14.37
C GLY A 43 5.08 -5.69 15.37
N GLU A 44 5.33 -4.52 15.98
CA GLU A 44 4.44 -3.90 16.97
C GLU A 44 3.52 -2.87 16.30
N VAL A 45 2.21 -2.92 16.64
CA VAL A 45 1.21 -2.01 16.07
C VAL A 45 0.21 -1.49 17.10
N THR A 46 0.27 -1.97 18.34
CA THR A 46 -0.70 -1.64 19.39
C THR A 46 -0.76 -0.13 19.65
N GLY A 47 -1.95 0.45 19.50
CA GLY A 47 -2.18 1.88 19.69
C GLY A 47 -1.60 2.78 18.61
N LEU A 48 -0.94 2.22 17.57
CA LEU A 48 -0.30 2.99 16.51
C LEU A 48 -1.23 3.18 15.31
N ALA A 49 -1.21 4.38 14.72
CA ALA A 49 -1.76 4.62 13.40
C ALA A 49 -0.94 3.87 12.34
N ALA A 50 -1.61 3.20 11.41
CA ALA A 50 -0.95 2.37 10.41
C ALA A 50 -0.89 3.06 9.04
N LEU A 51 0.28 2.96 8.38
CA LEU A 51 0.46 3.28 6.97
C LEU A 51 0.75 1.98 6.21
N VAL A 52 -0.24 1.47 5.49
CA VAL A 52 -0.14 0.27 4.65
C VAL A 52 0.33 0.69 3.26
N VAL A 53 1.38 0.06 2.76
CA VAL A 53 1.92 0.36 1.42
C VAL A 53 1.95 -0.88 0.54
N ASP A 54 1.57 -0.70 -0.73
CA ASP A 54 1.58 -1.75 -1.73
C ASP A 54 1.96 -1.17 -3.11
N ASP A 55 2.30 -2.00 -4.06
CA ASP A 55 2.50 -1.56 -5.45
C ASP A 55 1.16 -1.32 -6.16
N MET A 56 0.16 -2.18 -5.93
CA MET A 56 -1.16 -2.04 -6.53
C MET A 56 -2.30 -2.51 -5.63
N ILE A 57 -3.47 -1.89 -5.82
CA ILE A 57 -4.73 -2.34 -5.24
C ILE A 57 -5.65 -2.79 -6.36
N SER A 58 -5.83 -4.10 -6.51
CA SER A 58 -6.73 -4.70 -7.51
C SER A 58 -8.13 -4.92 -6.91
N THR A 59 -8.41 -6.06 -6.33
CA THR A 59 -9.71 -6.38 -5.71
C THR A 59 -9.86 -5.91 -4.26
N GLY A 60 -8.82 -5.33 -3.68
CA GLY A 60 -8.78 -4.86 -2.30
C GLY A 60 -8.63 -5.94 -1.22
N GLY A 61 -8.58 -7.22 -1.60
CA GLY A 61 -8.55 -8.32 -0.62
C GLY A 61 -7.31 -8.33 0.27
N THR A 62 -6.13 -8.03 -0.27
CA THR A 62 -4.87 -7.95 0.50
C THR A 62 -4.94 -6.83 1.53
N VAL A 63 -5.41 -5.65 1.11
CA VAL A 63 -5.58 -4.48 2.00
C VAL A 63 -6.64 -4.76 3.07
N GLU A 64 -7.79 -5.33 2.69
CA GLU A 64 -8.87 -5.69 3.61
C GLU A 64 -8.35 -6.62 4.72
N ALA A 65 -7.70 -7.71 4.35
CA ALA A 65 -7.14 -8.68 5.29
C ALA A 65 -6.11 -8.04 6.24
N ALA A 66 -5.20 -7.22 5.68
CA ALA A 66 -4.20 -6.53 6.46
C ALA A 66 -4.83 -5.55 7.47
N VAL A 67 -5.76 -4.70 7.03
CA VAL A 67 -6.43 -3.73 7.92
C VAL A 67 -7.20 -4.44 9.02
N GLN A 68 -7.96 -5.49 8.71
CA GLN A 68 -8.67 -6.27 9.71
C GLN A 68 -7.72 -6.92 10.72
N LEU A 69 -6.58 -7.45 10.28
CA LEU A 69 -5.58 -8.01 11.18
C LEU A 69 -4.97 -6.94 12.10
N LEU A 70 -4.62 -5.77 11.55
CA LEU A 70 -4.10 -4.65 12.33
C LEU A 70 -5.05 -4.24 13.46
N LEU A 71 -6.35 -4.10 13.15
CA LEU A 71 -7.37 -3.78 14.15
C LEU A 71 -7.49 -4.87 15.22
N ARG A 72 -7.49 -6.15 14.83
CA ARG A 72 -7.49 -7.28 15.79
C ARG A 72 -6.25 -7.30 16.68
N ARG A 73 -5.14 -6.74 16.22
CA ARG A 73 -3.88 -6.61 16.98
C ARG A 73 -3.75 -5.29 17.74
N GLY A 74 -4.85 -4.54 17.84
CA GLY A 74 -4.90 -3.32 18.64
C GLY A 74 -4.31 -2.08 18.01
N ALA A 75 -4.09 -2.06 16.69
CA ALA A 75 -3.74 -0.82 16.01
C ALA A 75 -4.84 0.22 16.15
N ALA A 76 -4.48 1.50 16.16
CA ALA A 76 -5.46 2.58 16.16
C ALA A 76 -6.36 2.49 14.90
N PRO A 77 -7.67 2.85 15.00
CA PRO A 77 -8.59 2.83 13.86
C PRO A 77 -8.36 4.04 12.92
N GLU A 78 -7.11 4.33 12.67
CA GLU A 78 -6.64 5.39 11.79
C GLU A 78 -5.64 4.81 10.79
N VAL A 79 -6.18 4.21 9.72
CA VAL A 79 -5.34 3.58 8.69
C VAL A 79 -5.22 4.49 7.49
N THR A 80 -3.99 4.70 7.03
CA THR A 80 -3.70 5.25 5.71
C THR A 80 -3.23 4.11 4.82
N VAL A 81 -3.72 4.07 3.59
CA VAL A 81 -3.28 3.11 2.58
C VAL A 81 -2.69 3.89 1.42
N ALA A 82 -1.53 3.48 0.94
CA ALA A 82 -0.89 4.07 -0.23
C ALA A 82 -0.47 2.98 -1.21
N ALA A 83 -0.79 3.18 -2.49
CA ALA A 83 -0.32 2.30 -3.55
C ALA A 83 0.04 3.10 -4.81
N THR A 84 0.98 2.58 -5.59
CA THR A 84 1.28 3.21 -6.88
C THR A 84 0.08 3.10 -7.82
N HIS A 85 -0.50 1.90 -7.95
CA HIS A 85 -1.55 1.63 -8.93
C HIS A 85 -2.90 1.34 -8.28
N GLY A 86 -3.86 2.25 -8.45
CA GLY A 86 -5.26 2.05 -8.02
C GLY A 86 -6.09 1.41 -9.13
N VAL A 87 -6.01 0.08 -9.28
CA VAL A 87 -6.76 -0.68 -10.31
C VAL A 87 -8.25 -0.75 -9.96
N PHE A 88 -8.58 -1.01 -8.70
CA PHE A 88 -9.93 -1.02 -8.11
C PHE A 88 -11.00 -1.77 -8.91
N VAL A 89 -10.75 -3.06 -9.19
CA VAL A 89 -11.69 -3.89 -9.95
C VAL A 89 -12.56 -4.79 -9.06
N GLY A 90 -13.68 -5.22 -9.60
CA GLY A 90 -14.57 -6.18 -8.95
C GLY A 90 -15.07 -5.68 -7.58
N PRO A 91 -14.86 -6.45 -6.48
CA PRO A 91 -15.40 -6.12 -5.17
C PRO A 91 -14.61 -5.05 -4.40
N ALA A 92 -13.64 -4.36 -5.00
CA ALA A 92 -12.75 -3.42 -4.30
C ALA A 92 -13.52 -2.38 -3.48
N ALA A 93 -14.55 -1.74 -4.06
CA ALA A 93 -15.35 -0.74 -3.36
C ALA A 93 -16.11 -1.33 -2.15
N ALA A 94 -16.68 -2.51 -2.31
CA ALA A 94 -17.42 -3.19 -1.24
C ALA A 94 -16.49 -3.63 -0.09
N ARG A 95 -15.25 -4.00 -0.39
CA ARG A 95 -14.25 -4.42 0.62
C ARG A 95 -13.62 -3.25 1.36
N LEU A 96 -13.23 -2.21 0.64
CA LEU A 96 -12.48 -1.10 1.22
C LEU A 96 -13.39 -0.06 1.88
N GLY A 97 -14.60 0.13 1.38
CA GLY A 97 -15.54 1.14 1.89
C GLY A 97 -15.89 1.03 3.37
N PRO A 98 -16.12 -0.19 3.93
CA PRO A 98 -16.43 -0.35 5.36
C PRO A 98 -15.23 -0.23 6.30
N LEU A 99 -14.00 -0.22 5.79
CA LEU A 99 -12.79 -0.19 6.61
C LEU A 99 -12.51 1.22 7.15
N PRO A 100 -11.90 1.36 8.33
CA PRO A 100 -11.53 2.66 8.89
C PRO A 100 -10.30 3.25 8.19
N ILE A 101 -10.37 3.35 6.87
CA ILE A 101 -9.33 3.93 6.04
C ILE A 101 -9.56 5.44 6.00
N ARG A 102 -8.70 6.18 6.69
CA ARG A 102 -8.75 7.64 6.74
C ARG A 102 -8.32 8.28 5.42
N ARG A 103 -7.32 7.69 4.77
CA ARG A 103 -6.80 8.14 3.47
C ARG A 103 -6.45 6.93 2.62
N LEU A 104 -6.86 6.97 1.38
CA LEU A 104 -6.49 6.01 0.35
C LEU A 104 -5.78 6.79 -0.78
N LEU A 105 -4.45 6.67 -0.83
CA LEU A 105 -3.60 7.40 -1.75
C LEU A 105 -3.21 6.49 -2.91
N VAL A 106 -3.41 6.96 -4.14
CA VAL A 106 -2.92 6.28 -5.34
C VAL A 106 -2.39 7.31 -6.32
N THR A 107 -1.54 6.88 -7.25
CA THR A 107 -1.08 7.78 -8.31
C THR A 107 -2.07 7.81 -9.47
N ASP A 108 -1.90 8.80 -10.35
CA ASP A 108 -2.62 8.89 -11.63
C ASP A 108 -1.96 8.08 -12.76
N SER A 109 -1.14 7.08 -12.41
CA SER A 109 -0.49 6.15 -13.35
C SER A 109 -1.49 5.28 -14.14
N LEU A 110 -2.74 5.16 -13.64
CA LEU A 110 -3.84 4.49 -14.30
C LEU A 110 -5.04 5.44 -14.44
N PRO A 111 -5.87 5.28 -15.48
CA PRO A 111 -7.14 5.99 -15.57
C PRO A 111 -7.99 5.71 -14.32
N ARG A 112 -8.77 6.72 -13.94
CA ARG A 112 -9.64 6.60 -12.77
C ARG A 112 -10.66 5.46 -12.97
N ALA A 113 -10.66 4.48 -12.07
CA ALA A 113 -11.62 3.37 -12.13
C ALA A 113 -13.05 3.85 -11.83
N GLU A 114 -14.02 3.23 -12.50
CA GLU A 114 -15.44 3.35 -12.17
C GLU A 114 -15.94 1.99 -11.62
N PRO A 115 -16.80 1.94 -10.58
CA PRO A 115 -17.32 3.09 -9.82
C PRO A 115 -16.26 3.73 -8.91
N ARG A 116 -16.42 5.04 -8.68
CA ARG A 116 -15.47 5.80 -7.83
C ARG A 116 -15.52 5.33 -6.38
N LEU A 117 -14.37 4.94 -5.84
CA LEU A 117 -14.21 4.72 -4.41
C LEU A 117 -14.21 6.08 -3.69
N PRO A 118 -15.10 6.30 -2.71
CA PRO A 118 -15.04 7.49 -1.86
C PRO A 118 -13.71 7.59 -1.10
N GLY A 119 -13.21 8.79 -0.91
CA GLY A 119 -12.01 9.01 -0.09
C GLY A 119 -10.67 8.69 -0.77
N VAL A 120 -10.66 8.35 -2.06
CA VAL A 120 -9.41 8.18 -2.82
C VAL A 120 -8.82 9.55 -3.16
N THR A 121 -7.58 9.76 -2.76
CA THR A 121 -6.76 10.91 -3.15
C THR A 121 -5.78 10.48 -4.22
N MET A 122 -5.79 11.17 -5.36
CA MET A 122 -4.83 10.91 -6.44
C MET A 122 -3.63 11.82 -6.31
N VAL A 123 -2.44 11.24 -6.44
CA VAL A 123 -1.16 11.94 -6.48
C VAL A 123 -0.62 11.86 -7.90
N SER A 124 -0.39 13.02 -8.53
CA SER A 124 0.12 13.02 -9.91
C SER A 124 1.58 12.64 -9.98
N VAL A 125 1.91 11.79 -10.94
CA VAL A 125 3.29 11.44 -11.32
C VAL A 125 3.75 12.17 -12.58
N ALA A 126 2.95 13.11 -13.10
CA ALA A 126 3.23 13.80 -14.35
C ALA A 126 4.56 14.57 -14.31
N ASP A 127 4.83 15.32 -13.25
CA ASP A 127 6.07 16.09 -13.11
C ASP A 127 7.30 15.19 -13.05
N LEU A 128 7.21 14.07 -12.32
CA LEU A 128 8.28 13.07 -12.25
C LEU A 128 8.58 12.48 -13.64
N LEU A 129 7.53 12.09 -14.37
CA LEU A 129 7.68 11.54 -15.72
C LEU A 129 8.21 12.60 -16.71
N ALA A 130 7.71 13.83 -16.62
CA ALA A 130 8.20 14.93 -17.47
C ALA A 130 9.68 15.22 -17.24
N ASP A 131 10.13 15.19 -15.97
CA ASP A 131 11.55 15.36 -15.65
C ASP A 131 12.41 14.20 -16.18
N ALA A 132 11.94 12.96 -16.00
CA ALA A 132 12.63 11.79 -16.54
C ALA A 132 12.76 11.85 -18.07
N ILE A 133 11.71 12.21 -18.78
CA ILE A 133 11.70 12.36 -20.25
C ILE A 133 12.68 13.46 -20.67
N ARG A 134 12.64 14.62 -20.00
CA ARG A 134 13.55 15.75 -20.32
C ARG A 134 15.02 15.35 -20.16
N ARG A 135 15.36 14.64 -19.08
CA ARG A 135 16.71 14.15 -18.81
C ARG A 135 17.18 13.15 -19.84
N LEU A 136 16.35 12.15 -20.16
CA LEU A 136 16.66 11.16 -21.20
C LEU A 136 16.88 11.82 -22.56
N HIS A 137 16.01 12.77 -22.94
CA HIS A 137 16.16 13.53 -24.19
C HIS A 137 17.45 14.35 -24.22
N GLY A 138 17.87 14.91 -23.09
CA GLY A 138 19.13 15.68 -22.93
C GLY A 138 20.36 14.82 -22.66
N GLY A 139 20.30 13.49 -22.72
CA GLY A 139 21.42 12.59 -22.42
C GLY A 139 21.87 12.62 -20.95
N GLN A 140 21.03 13.05 -20.04
CA GLN A 140 21.32 13.13 -18.61
C GLN A 140 20.95 11.82 -17.88
N GLN A 141 21.57 11.59 -16.72
CA GLN A 141 21.30 10.43 -15.89
C GLN A 141 20.00 10.61 -15.07
N LEU A 142 19.38 9.46 -14.66
CA LEU A 142 18.18 9.44 -13.84
C LEU A 142 18.46 9.08 -12.38
N ASP A 143 19.72 8.91 -12.00
CA ASP A 143 20.14 8.34 -10.72
C ASP A 143 19.55 9.04 -9.50
N ASP A 144 19.35 10.33 -9.55
CA ASP A 144 18.77 11.14 -8.48
C ASP A 144 17.23 11.15 -8.48
N LEU A 145 16.59 10.66 -9.55
CA LEU A 145 15.15 10.38 -9.60
C LEU A 145 14.81 8.97 -9.07
N LEU A 146 15.80 8.09 -9.09
CA LEU A 146 15.65 6.73 -8.59
C LEU A 146 16.06 6.72 -7.13
N VAL A 147 15.09 6.57 -6.26
CA VAL A 147 15.39 6.37 -4.83
C VAL A 147 16.06 5.00 -4.69
N ARG A 148 17.35 5.00 -4.41
CA ARG A 148 18.13 3.76 -4.27
C ARG A 148 17.69 3.03 -3.01
N SER A 149 17.30 1.77 -3.17
CA SER A 149 17.05 0.82 -2.08
C SER A 149 18.35 0.30 -1.48
#